data_c32ae8eaee786867ef643c46f981e715
#
_entry.id   c32ae8eaee786867ef643c46f981e715
#
_cell.length_a   1.000
_cell.length_b   1.000
_cell.length_c   1.000
_cell.angle_alpha   90.00
_cell.angle_beta   90.00
_cell.angle_gamma   90.00
#
_symmetry.space_group_name_H-M   'P 1'
#
loop_
_entity.id
_entity.type
_entity.pdbx_description
1 polymer ?
#
loop_
_entity_poly.entity_id
_entity_poly.type
_entity_poly.pdbx_seq_one_letter_code
_entity_poly.pdbx_strand_id
1 'polypeptide(L)'
;FPNNPTGGAITKAALQEWVDYANKNGCVIIYDAAYEAYISEEDVPHSIYECEGARTCAIELRSFSKNAGFTGVRLGFTVVPKELVRDGVELHSLWARRHGTKFNGAPYIVQRAGEAVYSPEGKAQLKEQIAYYMRNAKTILEGLSAAGFSVSGGKNAPYIWLKTPDQMTSWEFFDYLLEKAHIVGTPGSGFGAHGEGYFRLTAFGS
;
A
#
# COMPACT_ATOMS: atom_id res chain seq x y z
N PHE A 1 -2.69 -4.89 -0.43
CA PHE A 1 -2.82 -4.44 0.95
C PHE A 1 -1.44 -4.19 1.55
N PRO A 2 -1.34 -3.25 2.50
CA PRO A 2 -2.40 -2.38 3.03
C PRO A 2 -2.98 -1.41 1.99
N ASN A 3 -4.23 -0.95 2.23
CA ASN A 3 -5.01 -0.17 1.27
C ASN A 3 -4.78 1.35 1.40
N ASN A 4 -4.71 2.03 0.27
CA ASN A 4 -4.86 3.46 0.14
C ASN A 4 -6.23 3.73 -0.53
N PRO A 5 -7.18 4.46 0.10
CA PRO A 5 -6.98 5.47 1.14
C PRO A 5 -7.25 5.03 2.59
N THR A 6 -7.86 3.89 2.82
CA THR A 6 -8.46 3.53 4.13
C THR A 6 -7.44 3.10 5.19
N GLY A 7 -6.22 2.72 4.79
CA GLY A 7 -5.24 2.10 5.69
C GLY A 7 -5.61 0.67 6.10
N GLY A 8 -6.67 0.10 5.51
CA GLY A 8 -7.13 -1.25 5.81
C GLY A 8 -6.12 -2.32 5.41
N ALA A 9 -6.02 -3.37 6.21
CA ALA A 9 -5.21 -4.55 5.96
C ALA A 9 -6.09 -5.80 5.86
N ILE A 10 -5.52 -6.92 5.46
CA ILE A 10 -6.19 -8.22 5.38
C ILE A 10 -5.40 -9.23 6.20
N THR A 11 -6.07 -10.02 7.02
CA THR A 11 -5.43 -11.09 7.77
C THR A 11 -4.95 -12.21 6.84
N LYS A 12 -3.95 -12.96 7.29
CA LYS A 12 -3.44 -14.12 6.52
C LYS A 12 -4.55 -15.14 6.24
N ALA A 13 -5.44 -15.38 7.23
CA ALA A 13 -6.56 -16.30 7.05
C ALA A 13 -7.51 -15.83 5.94
N ALA A 14 -7.92 -14.58 5.96
CA ALA A 14 -8.80 -14.02 4.92
C ALA A 14 -8.12 -13.98 3.54
N LEU A 15 -6.81 -13.68 3.49
CA LEU A 15 -6.05 -13.69 2.23
C LEU A 15 -5.93 -15.12 1.67
N GLN A 16 -5.82 -16.14 2.54
CA GLN A 16 -5.82 -17.54 2.13
C GLN A 16 -7.12 -17.95 1.43
N GLU A 17 -8.27 -17.48 1.93
CA GLU A 17 -9.57 -17.72 1.27
C GLU A 17 -9.60 -17.16 -0.17
N TRP A 18 -8.99 -15.97 -0.39
CA TRP A 18 -8.86 -15.41 -1.73
C TRP A 18 -7.95 -16.24 -2.64
N VAL A 19 -6.84 -16.75 -2.11
CA VAL A 19 -5.92 -17.63 -2.84
C VAL A 19 -6.60 -18.93 -3.22
N ASP A 20 -7.35 -19.54 -2.28
CA ASP A 20 -8.09 -20.78 -2.52
C ASP A 20 -9.18 -20.58 -3.58
N TYR A 21 -9.92 -19.46 -3.49
CA TYR A 21 -10.90 -19.08 -4.49
C TYR A 21 -10.29 -18.91 -5.88
N ALA A 22 -9.16 -18.20 -5.96
CA ALA A 22 -8.47 -17.94 -7.23
C ALA A 22 -7.98 -19.23 -7.87
N ASN A 23 -7.38 -20.13 -7.10
CA ASN A 23 -6.94 -21.43 -7.59
C ASN A 23 -8.12 -22.30 -8.07
N LYS A 24 -9.22 -22.34 -7.30
CA LYS A 24 -10.42 -23.09 -7.64
C LYS A 24 -11.08 -22.61 -8.93
N ASN A 25 -11.05 -21.30 -9.19
CA ASN A 25 -11.76 -20.69 -10.31
C ASN A 25 -10.84 -20.27 -11.49
N GLY A 26 -9.55 -20.61 -11.44
CA GLY A 26 -8.60 -20.24 -12.48
C GLY A 26 -8.32 -18.73 -12.58
N CYS A 27 -8.64 -17.97 -11.54
CA CYS A 27 -8.40 -16.52 -11.50
C CYS A 27 -6.93 -16.21 -11.23
N VAL A 28 -6.53 -14.95 -11.52
CA VAL A 28 -5.22 -14.40 -11.16
C VAL A 28 -5.43 -13.23 -10.21
N ILE A 29 -4.73 -13.26 -9.07
CA ILE A 29 -4.69 -12.16 -8.11
C ILE A 29 -3.51 -11.26 -8.49
N ILE A 30 -3.76 -9.95 -8.64
CA ILE A 30 -2.71 -8.94 -8.66
C ILE A 30 -2.68 -8.31 -7.27
N TYR A 31 -1.64 -8.61 -6.51
CA TYR A 31 -1.48 -8.17 -5.13
C TYR A 31 -0.53 -6.97 -5.06
N ASP A 32 -1.07 -5.80 -4.77
CA ASP A 32 -0.28 -4.58 -4.60
C ASP A 32 0.17 -4.46 -3.13
N ALA A 33 1.46 -4.69 -2.90
CA ALA A 33 2.10 -4.64 -1.59
C ALA A 33 2.95 -3.37 -1.38
N ALA A 34 2.58 -2.26 -2.00
CA ALA A 34 3.36 -1.01 -1.93
C ALA A 34 3.52 -0.45 -0.50
N TYR A 35 2.66 -0.83 0.44
CA TYR A 35 2.68 -0.38 1.83
C TYR A 35 3.05 -1.48 2.83
N GLU A 36 3.51 -2.65 2.39
CA GLU A 36 3.80 -3.81 3.25
C GLU A 36 4.78 -3.50 4.40
N ALA A 37 5.72 -2.59 4.16
CA ALA A 37 6.72 -2.22 5.17
C ALA A 37 6.14 -1.51 6.40
N TYR A 38 4.89 -1.04 6.32
CA TYR A 38 4.17 -0.39 7.42
C TYR A 38 3.32 -1.34 8.26
N ILE A 39 3.21 -2.60 7.86
CA ILE A 39 2.45 -3.61 8.59
C ILE A 39 3.06 -3.81 9.97
N SER A 40 2.21 -3.76 11.00
CA SER A 40 2.61 -3.90 12.39
C SER A 40 1.87 -5.02 13.13
N GLU A 41 0.79 -5.54 12.57
CA GLU A 41 -0.02 -6.62 13.15
C GLU A 41 0.51 -7.97 12.68
N GLU A 42 0.71 -8.91 13.61
CA GLU A 42 1.36 -10.21 13.35
C GLU A 42 0.55 -11.13 12.43
N ASP A 43 -0.77 -10.98 12.40
CA ASP A 43 -1.68 -11.79 11.57
C ASP A 43 -1.85 -11.23 10.15
N VAL A 44 -1.24 -10.10 9.84
CA VAL A 44 -1.26 -9.45 8.51
C VAL A 44 -0.01 -9.83 7.74
N PRO A 45 -0.13 -10.53 6.59
CA PRO A 45 1.03 -10.97 5.83
C PRO A 45 1.73 -9.82 5.10
N HIS A 46 3.05 -9.85 5.05
CA HIS A 46 3.87 -8.93 4.27
C HIS A 46 3.96 -9.30 2.78
N SER A 47 3.55 -10.52 2.43
CA SER A 47 3.55 -11.03 1.07
C SER A 47 2.39 -12.00 0.87
N ILE A 48 1.76 -11.95 -0.31
CA ILE A 48 0.76 -12.96 -0.68
C ILE A 48 1.36 -14.37 -0.72
N TYR A 49 2.68 -14.49 -0.94
CA TYR A 49 3.36 -15.78 -0.98
C TYR A 49 3.57 -16.43 0.39
N GLU A 50 3.14 -15.79 1.47
CA GLU A 50 2.97 -16.44 2.78
C GLU A 50 1.72 -17.34 2.83
N CYS A 51 0.82 -17.22 1.86
CA CYS A 51 -0.35 -18.08 1.69
C CYS A 51 0.00 -19.30 0.84
N GLU A 52 -0.51 -20.46 1.26
CA GLU A 52 -0.30 -21.70 0.52
C GLU A 52 -0.99 -21.64 -0.86
N GLY A 53 -0.30 -22.11 -1.90
CA GLY A 53 -0.82 -22.10 -3.28
C GLY A 53 -0.81 -20.72 -3.96
N ALA A 54 -0.34 -19.64 -3.33
CA ALA A 54 -0.33 -18.32 -3.95
C ALA A 54 0.57 -18.24 -5.20
N ARG A 55 1.66 -19.03 -5.26
CA ARG A 55 2.56 -19.06 -6.42
C ARG A 55 1.89 -19.52 -7.72
N THR A 56 0.80 -20.25 -7.63
CA THR A 56 0.05 -20.72 -8.79
C THR A 56 -1.07 -19.78 -9.25
N CYS A 57 -1.37 -18.70 -8.48
CA CYS A 57 -2.47 -17.80 -8.82
C CYS A 57 -2.19 -16.31 -8.59
N ALA A 58 -1.01 -15.91 -8.09
CA ALA A 58 -0.78 -14.52 -7.74
C ALA A 58 0.46 -13.90 -8.40
N ILE A 59 0.32 -12.61 -8.73
CA ILE A 59 1.38 -11.69 -9.12
C ILE A 59 1.49 -10.65 -8.01
N GLU A 60 2.70 -10.39 -7.50
CA GLU A 60 2.92 -9.39 -6.45
C GLU A 60 3.67 -8.17 -6.98
N LEU A 61 3.15 -6.99 -6.66
CA LEU A 61 3.75 -5.70 -7.00
C LEU A 61 4.40 -5.09 -5.75
N ARG A 62 5.64 -4.65 -5.87
CA ARG A 62 6.42 -3.99 -4.82
C ARG A 62 6.89 -2.61 -5.24
N SER A 63 7.00 -1.70 -4.29
CA SER A 63 7.41 -0.33 -4.56
C SER A 63 8.40 0.17 -3.50
N PHE A 64 9.46 0.82 -3.94
CA PHE A 64 10.39 1.55 -3.07
C PHE A 64 9.93 2.99 -2.79
N SER A 65 8.86 3.44 -3.45
CA SER A 65 8.36 4.81 -3.30
C SER A 65 7.97 5.16 -1.88
N LYS A 66 7.38 4.18 -1.16
CA LYS A 66 6.81 4.43 0.17
C LYS A 66 7.72 3.98 1.30
N ASN A 67 8.33 2.81 1.18
CA ASN A 67 9.20 2.28 2.22
C ASN A 67 10.57 2.96 2.27
N ALA A 68 11.14 3.32 1.11
CA ALA A 68 12.50 3.87 0.98
C ALA A 68 12.54 5.35 0.56
N GLY A 69 11.40 6.02 0.46
CA GLY A 69 11.36 7.42 0.00
C GLY A 69 11.70 7.60 -1.49
N PHE A 70 11.67 6.55 -2.30
CA PHE A 70 12.06 6.58 -3.72
C PHE A 70 10.97 7.11 -4.66
N THR A 71 10.05 7.94 -4.16
CA THR A 71 8.96 8.49 -4.99
C THR A 71 9.48 9.21 -6.22
N GLY A 72 10.54 10.01 -6.09
CA GLY A 72 11.20 10.70 -7.21
C GLY A 72 12.22 9.85 -7.97
N VAL A 73 12.72 8.77 -7.37
CA VAL A 73 13.73 7.87 -7.95
C VAL A 73 13.14 6.85 -8.91
N ARG A 74 11.87 6.48 -8.73
CA ARG A 74 11.07 5.61 -9.60
C ARG A 74 11.55 4.16 -9.66
N LEU A 75 11.47 3.44 -8.54
CA LEU A 75 11.83 2.02 -8.46
C LEU A 75 10.70 1.19 -7.86
N GLY A 76 10.46 0.05 -8.47
CA GLY A 76 9.59 -1.01 -8.00
C GLY A 76 9.96 -2.32 -8.67
N PHE A 77 9.37 -3.41 -8.25
CA PHE A 77 9.52 -4.69 -8.91
C PHE A 77 8.23 -5.50 -8.88
N THR A 78 8.14 -6.46 -9.79
CA THR A 78 7.01 -7.36 -9.91
C THR A 78 7.51 -8.79 -9.79
N VAL A 79 6.85 -9.57 -8.94
CA VAL A 79 7.10 -11.00 -8.81
C VAL A 79 6.04 -11.76 -9.59
N VAL A 80 6.46 -12.49 -10.62
CA VAL A 80 5.60 -13.37 -11.41
C VAL A 80 6.19 -14.78 -11.30
N PRO A 81 5.61 -15.67 -10.51
CA PRO A 81 6.11 -17.03 -10.35
C PRO A 81 6.03 -17.84 -11.64
N LYS A 82 6.98 -18.75 -11.86
CA LYS A 82 6.95 -19.66 -13.02
C LYS A 82 5.82 -20.69 -12.93
N GLU A 83 5.40 -20.98 -11.69
CA GLU A 83 4.27 -21.86 -11.40
C GLU A 83 2.92 -21.29 -11.81
N LEU A 84 2.86 -19.97 -12.09
CA LEU A 84 1.64 -19.31 -12.56
C LEU A 84 1.44 -19.57 -14.05
N VAL A 85 0.69 -20.62 -14.35
CA VAL A 85 0.36 -21.06 -15.71
C VAL A 85 -1.14 -20.86 -15.97
N ARG A 86 -1.50 -20.31 -17.15
CA ARG A 86 -2.89 -20.20 -17.61
C ARG A 86 -2.96 -20.62 -19.08
N ASP A 87 -3.92 -21.48 -19.40
CA ASP A 87 -4.12 -22.03 -20.75
C ASP A 87 -2.84 -22.66 -21.34
N GLY A 88 -2.05 -23.33 -20.50
CA GLY A 88 -0.79 -23.94 -20.88
C GLY A 88 0.38 -22.96 -21.08
N VAL A 89 0.18 -21.68 -20.77
CA VAL A 89 1.21 -20.64 -20.92
C VAL A 89 1.73 -20.18 -19.54
N GLU A 90 3.04 -20.19 -19.37
CA GLU A 90 3.74 -19.64 -18.20
C GLU A 90 3.72 -18.10 -18.28
N LEU A 91 3.01 -17.44 -17.38
CA LEU A 91 2.86 -15.96 -17.39
C LEU A 91 4.19 -15.24 -17.13
N HIS A 92 5.11 -15.87 -16.39
CA HIS A 92 6.45 -15.33 -16.18
C HIS A 92 7.19 -15.08 -17.50
N SER A 93 7.12 -16.01 -18.45
CA SER A 93 7.80 -15.89 -19.76
C SER A 93 7.22 -14.73 -20.58
N LEU A 94 5.91 -14.55 -20.55
CA LEU A 94 5.23 -13.42 -21.21
C LEU A 94 5.61 -12.08 -20.58
N TRP A 95 5.62 -12.04 -19.23
CA TRP A 95 6.01 -10.85 -18.47
C TRP A 95 7.46 -10.47 -18.76
N ALA A 96 8.39 -11.43 -18.67
CA ALA A 96 9.82 -11.21 -18.92
C ALA A 96 10.08 -10.66 -20.32
N ARG A 97 9.43 -11.24 -21.33
CA ARG A 97 9.53 -10.75 -22.72
C ARG A 97 8.98 -9.33 -22.85
N ARG A 98 7.77 -9.08 -22.33
CA ARG A 98 7.16 -7.74 -22.41
C ARG A 98 8.01 -6.70 -21.69
N HIS A 99 8.44 -6.99 -20.47
CA HIS A 99 9.27 -6.10 -19.68
C HIS A 99 10.59 -5.78 -20.38
N GLY A 100 11.31 -6.81 -20.84
CA GLY A 100 12.59 -6.66 -21.52
C GLY A 100 12.51 -5.94 -22.87
N THR A 101 11.38 -6.03 -23.59
CA THR A 101 11.24 -5.39 -24.91
C THR A 101 10.63 -3.99 -24.85
N LYS A 102 9.79 -3.69 -23.86
CA LYS A 102 9.08 -2.41 -23.73
C LYS A 102 9.80 -1.40 -22.85
N PHE A 103 10.50 -1.89 -21.81
CA PHE A 103 11.02 -1.04 -20.75
C PHE A 103 12.52 -1.22 -20.49
N ASN A 104 13.07 -2.42 -20.69
CA ASN A 104 14.46 -2.82 -20.41
C ASN A 104 14.88 -2.76 -18.92
N GLY A 105 14.04 -2.27 -18.03
CA GLY A 105 14.30 -2.13 -16.60
C GLY A 105 14.62 -0.71 -16.15
N ALA A 106 14.70 -0.52 -14.85
CA ALA A 106 15.07 0.75 -14.23
C ALA A 106 16.57 1.08 -14.51
N PRO A 107 16.97 2.36 -14.46
CA PRO A 107 18.37 2.74 -14.59
C PRO A 107 19.27 2.01 -13.59
N TYR A 108 20.47 1.62 -14.01
CA TYR A 108 21.39 0.83 -13.19
C TYR A 108 21.68 1.45 -11.80
N ILE A 109 21.92 2.77 -11.77
CA ILE A 109 22.16 3.49 -10.51
C ILE A 109 20.97 3.34 -9.54
N VAL A 110 19.76 3.41 -10.06
CA VAL A 110 18.53 3.25 -9.28
C VAL A 110 18.38 1.81 -8.74
N GLN A 111 18.77 0.81 -9.55
CA GLN A 111 18.79 -0.59 -9.10
C GLN A 111 19.81 -0.81 -7.98
N ARG A 112 21.01 -0.21 -8.09
CA ARG A 112 22.03 -0.27 -7.01
C ARG A 112 21.56 0.41 -5.74
N ALA A 113 20.84 1.54 -5.86
CA ALA A 113 20.22 2.19 -4.70
C ALA A 113 19.16 1.27 -4.05
N GLY A 114 18.36 0.58 -4.85
CA GLY A 114 17.39 -0.42 -4.36
C GLY A 114 18.05 -1.60 -3.65
N GLU A 115 19.19 -2.08 -4.15
CA GLU A 115 19.96 -3.12 -3.48
C GLU A 115 20.46 -2.65 -2.10
N ALA A 116 20.94 -1.42 -2.00
CA ALA A 116 21.41 -0.83 -0.74
C ALA A 116 20.31 -0.78 0.34
N VAL A 117 19.03 -0.67 -0.04
CA VAL A 117 17.88 -0.72 0.87
C VAL A 117 17.86 -2.02 1.69
N TYR A 118 18.33 -3.13 1.12
CA TYR A 118 18.35 -4.45 1.79
C TYR A 118 19.62 -4.73 2.59
N SER A 119 20.60 -3.83 2.56
CA SER A 119 21.76 -3.93 3.45
C SER A 119 21.37 -3.78 4.93
N PRO A 120 22.18 -4.25 5.88
CA PRO A 120 21.92 -4.03 7.31
C PRO A 120 21.70 -2.56 7.68
N GLU A 121 22.50 -1.67 7.11
CA GLU A 121 22.38 -0.21 7.31
C GLU A 121 21.11 0.33 6.69
N GLY A 122 20.80 -0.03 5.44
CA GLY A 122 19.58 0.38 4.76
C GLY A 122 18.33 -0.02 5.54
N LYS A 123 18.27 -1.27 5.99
CA LYS A 123 17.15 -1.78 6.81
C LYS A 123 17.01 -1.01 8.13
N ALA A 124 18.12 -0.66 8.79
CA ALA A 124 18.09 0.10 10.03
C ALA A 124 17.52 1.52 9.80
N GLN A 125 18.01 2.22 8.76
CA GLN A 125 17.51 3.54 8.38
C GLN A 125 16.02 3.52 8.01
N LEU A 126 15.59 2.52 7.25
CA LEU A 126 14.18 2.37 6.88
C LEU A 126 13.29 2.12 8.10
N LYS A 127 13.75 1.31 9.04
CA LYS A 127 13.00 1.06 10.27
C LYS A 127 12.76 2.35 11.06
N GLU A 128 13.75 3.22 11.17
CA GLU A 128 13.61 4.53 11.82
C GLU A 128 12.63 5.44 11.08
N GLN A 129 12.74 5.52 9.76
CA GLN A 129 11.85 6.33 8.92
C GLN A 129 10.39 5.85 9.02
N ILE A 130 10.17 4.55 8.91
CA ILE A 130 8.83 3.96 9.02
C ILE A 130 8.27 4.22 10.43
N ALA A 131 9.07 4.01 11.48
CA ALA A 131 8.67 4.28 12.85
C ALA A 131 8.31 5.77 13.06
N TYR A 132 9.01 6.69 12.41
CA TYR A 132 8.69 8.11 12.45
C TYR A 132 7.29 8.38 11.86
N TYR A 133 7.02 7.90 10.65
CA TYR A 133 5.71 8.09 10.03
C TYR A 133 4.57 7.42 10.80
N MET A 134 4.82 6.25 11.37
CA MET A 134 3.81 5.56 12.17
C MET A 134 3.55 6.24 13.53
N ARG A 135 4.55 6.91 14.13
CA ARG A 135 4.32 7.80 15.28
C ARG A 135 3.42 8.99 14.89
N ASN A 136 3.67 9.61 13.73
CA ASN A 136 2.81 10.69 13.23
C ASN A 136 1.37 10.18 13.02
N ALA A 137 1.20 9.02 12.39
CA ALA A 137 -0.11 8.40 12.19
C ALA A 137 -0.84 8.17 13.51
N LYS A 138 -0.14 7.64 14.52
CA LYS A 138 -0.68 7.44 15.86
C LYS A 138 -1.13 8.74 16.51
N THR A 139 -0.30 9.79 16.43
CA THR A 139 -0.62 11.11 16.99
C THR A 139 -1.88 11.70 16.35
N ILE A 140 -2.00 11.61 15.01
CA ILE A 140 -3.17 12.09 14.29
C ILE A 140 -4.41 11.28 14.68
N LEU A 141 -4.31 9.95 14.70
CA LEU A 141 -5.41 9.04 15.03
C LEU A 141 -5.93 9.28 16.45
N GLU A 142 -5.03 9.36 17.44
CA GLU A 142 -5.37 9.57 18.85
C GLU A 142 -5.97 10.96 19.07
N GLY A 143 -5.39 12.00 18.46
CA GLY A 143 -5.88 13.37 18.58
C GLY A 143 -7.30 13.55 18.01
N LEU A 144 -7.54 13.02 16.81
CA LEU A 144 -8.85 13.07 16.19
C LEU A 144 -9.88 12.22 16.92
N SER A 145 -9.52 11.04 17.40
CA SER A 145 -10.40 10.19 18.20
C SER A 145 -10.78 10.88 19.54
N ALA A 146 -9.83 11.53 20.21
CA ALA A 146 -10.08 12.28 21.43
C ALA A 146 -10.99 13.51 21.20
N ALA A 147 -10.92 14.10 20.01
CA ALA A 147 -11.80 15.18 19.58
C ALA A 147 -13.19 14.70 19.13
N GLY A 148 -13.46 13.41 19.17
CA GLY A 148 -14.78 12.83 18.85
C GLY A 148 -15.00 12.53 17.36
N PHE A 149 -13.98 12.63 16.52
CA PHE A 149 -14.10 12.24 15.11
C PHE A 149 -14.14 10.72 14.92
N SER A 150 -14.92 10.27 13.94
CA SER A 150 -14.90 8.89 13.50
C SER A 150 -13.75 8.70 12.51
N VAL A 151 -12.73 7.96 12.95
CA VAL A 151 -11.48 7.72 12.20
C VAL A 151 -11.10 6.25 12.18
N SER A 152 -10.41 5.84 11.12
CA SER A 152 -9.83 4.50 10.96
C SER A 152 -8.48 4.57 10.26
N GLY A 153 -7.78 3.45 10.13
CA GLY A 153 -6.43 3.39 9.55
C GLY A 153 -5.33 3.72 10.56
N GLY A 154 -4.18 4.15 10.07
CA GLY A 154 -3.03 4.57 10.89
C GLY A 154 -2.29 3.46 11.65
N LYS A 155 -2.60 2.16 11.38
CA LYS A 155 -1.97 0.99 12.02
C LYS A 155 -1.00 0.26 11.09
N ASN A 156 -1.46 -0.13 9.92
CA ASN A 156 -0.68 -0.87 8.93
C ASN A 156 -0.34 -0.03 7.68
N ALA A 157 -0.68 1.25 7.70
CA ALA A 157 -0.35 2.22 6.66
C ALA A 157 -0.40 3.63 7.25
N PRO A 158 0.36 4.60 6.71
CA PRO A 158 0.41 5.97 7.23
C PRO A 158 -0.77 6.81 6.73
N TYR A 159 -1.95 6.21 6.58
CA TYR A 159 -3.19 6.87 6.17
C TYR A 159 -4.24 6.78 7.25
N ILE A 160 -4.87 7.93 7.51
CA ILE A 160 -6.01 8.04 8.40
C ILE A 160 -7.23 8.38 7.54
N TRP A 161 -8.27 7.57 7.65
CA TRP A 161 -9.54 7.72 6.96
C TRP A 161 -10.55 8.28 7.94
N LEU A 162 -10.93 9.55 7.73
CA LEU A 162 -11.78 10.32 8.60
C LEU A 162 -13.17 10.46 7.96
N LYS A 163 -14.22 10.21 8.72
CA LYS A 163 -15.58 10.57 8.33
C LYS A 163 -15.78 12.07 8.55
N THR A 164 -16.26 12.79 7.52
CA THR A 164 -16.49 14.24 7.62
C THR A 164 -17.53 14.56 8.70
N PRO A 165 -17.33 15.62 9.48
CA PRO A 165 -18.28 16.02 10.50
C PRO A 165 -19.54 16.66 9.87
N ASP A 166 -20.62 16.75 10.66
CA ASP A 166 -21.83 17.52 10.35
C ASP A 166 -22.45 17.25 8.98
N GLN A 167 -22.26 16.02 8.47
CA GLN A 167 -22.72 15.59 7.15
C GLN A 167 -22.16 16.43 5.98
N MET A 168 -21.04 17.11 6.19
CA MET A 168 -20.33 17.81 5.12
C MET A 168 -19.94 16.83 4.01
N THR A 169 -20.05 17.28 2.77
CA THR A 169 -19.44 16.58 1.64
C THR A 169 -17.92 16.58 1.76
N SER A 170 -17.26 15.67 1.05
CA SER A 170 -15.79 15.59 1.05
C SER A 170 -15.12 16.90 0.63
N TRP A 171 -15.71 17.64 -0.31
CA TRP A 171 -15.18 18.91 -0.79
C TRP A 171 -15.50 20.09 0.14
N GLU A 172 -16.69 20.15 0.73
CA GLU A 172 -17.00 21.17 1.75
C GLU A 172 -16.05 21.07 2.94
N PHE A 173 -15.71 19.84 3.36
CA PHE A 173 -14.74 19.64 4.43
C PHE A 173 -13.31 20.01 3.99
N PHE A 174 -12.94 19.78 2.73
CA PHE A 174 -11.66 20.24 2.18
C PHE A 174 -11.53 21.77 2.27
N ASP A 175 -12.54 22.50 1.80
CA ASP A 175 -12.56 23.97 1.83
C ASP A 175 -12.51 24.48 3.28
N TYR A 176 -13.29 23.86 4.17
CA TYR A 176 -13.29 24.20 5.59
C TYR A 176 -11.91 24.03 6.22
N LEU A 177 -11.22 22.89 5.99
CA LEU A 177 -9.88 22.65 6.53
C LEU A 177 -8.85 23.62 5.95
N LEU A 178 -8.94 23.91 4.67
CA LEU A 178 -8.04 24.87 4.01
C LEU A 178 -8.19 26.27 4.59
N GLU A 179 -9.41 26.75 4.71
CA GLU A 179 -9.70 28.12 5.16
C GLU A 179 -9.48 28.32 6.66
N LYS A 180 -9.88 27.36 7.50
CA LYS A 180 -9.90 27.50 8.95
C LYS A 180 -8.69 26.92 9.66
N ALA A 181 -8.07 25.88 9.09
CA ALA A 181 -6.95 25.19 9.70
C ALA A 181 -5.67 25.21 8.87
N HIS A 182 -5.71 25.72 7.64
CA HIS A 182 -4.59 25.74 6.68
C HIS A 182 -4.04 24.34 6.39
N ILE A 183 -4.93 23.34 6.40
CA ILE A 183 -4.61 21.94 6.16
C ILE A 183 -5.08 21.54 4.76
N VAL A 184 -4.18 20.94 3.99
CA VAL A 184 -4.49 20.33 2.70
C VAL A 184 -4.44 18.82 2.85
N GLY A 185 -5.54 18.14 2.54
CA GLY A 185 -5.64 16.70 2.52
C GLY A 185 -6.36 16.22 1.25
N THR A 186 -6.88 15.01 1.24
CA THR A 186 -7.53 14.47 0.04
C THR A 186 -9.00 14.17 0.32
N PRO A 187 -9.93 14.84 -0.40
CA PRO A 187 -11.35 14.50 -0.34
C PRO A 187 -11.60 13.04 -0.67
N GLY A 188 -12.44 12.37 0.12
CA GLY A 188 -12.69 10.93 -0.06
C GLY A 188 -13.37 10.62 -1.40
N SER A 189 -14.22 11.51 -1.91
CA SER A 189 -14.83 11.38 -3.24
C SER A 189 -13.81 11.27 -4.38
N GLY A 190 -12.59 11.76 -4.20
CA GLY A 190 -11.48 11.57 -5.15
C GLY A 190 -11.02 10.10 -5.29
N PHE A 191 -11.43 9.21 -4.40
CA PHE A 191 -11.17 7.77 -4.45
C PHE A 191 -12.37 6.96 -4.98
N GLY A 192 -13.42 7.62 -5.40
CA GLY A 192 -14.64 7.00 -5.93
C GLY A 192 -15.89 7.36 -5.13
N ALA A 193 -17.07 7.01 -5.65
CA ALA A 193 -18.35 7.40 -5.10
C ALA A 193 -18.57 7.01 -3.63
N HIS A 194 -18.04 5.84 -3.21
CA HIS A 194 -18.14 5.37 -1.83
C HIS A 194 -17.21 6.11 -0.85
N GLY A 195 -16.32 6.96 -1.35
CA GLY A 195 -15.50 7.85 -0.54
C GLY A 195 -16.18 9.19 -0.18
N GLU A 196 -17.36 9.45 -0.71
CA GLU A 196 -18.12 10.66 -0.37
C GLU A 196 -18.47 10.70 1.13
N GLY A 197 -18.34 11.86 1.76
CA GLY A 197 -18.48 12.00 3.20
C GLY A 197 -17.28 11.49 4.02
N TYR A 198 -16.14 11.29 3.36
CA TYR A 198 -14.87 10.93 3.98
C TYR A 198 -13.73 11.83 3.53
N PHE A 199 -12.62 11.75 4.28
CA PHE A 199 -11.42 12.54 4.00
C PHE A 199 -10.17 11.74 4.39
N ARG A 200 -9.14 11.75 3.53
CA ARG A 200 -7.87 11.08 3.84
C ARG A 200 -6.85 12.08 4.34
N LEU A 201 -6.30 11.80 5.53
CA LEU A 201 -5.08 12.41 6.04
C LEU A 201 -3.90 11.47 5.84
N THR A 202 -2.70 12.04 5.74
CA THR A 202 -1.45 11.29 5.57
C THR A 202 -0.46 11.68 6.65
N ALA A 203 0.30 10.69 7.12
CA ALA A 203 1.35 10.87 8.11
C ALA A 203 2.76 10.99 7.50
N PHE A 204 2.88 11.15 6.19
CA PHE A 204 4.16 11.31 5.49
C PHE A 204 4.80 12.70 5.63
N GLY A 205 4.23 13.59 6.42
CA GLY A 205 4.79 14.90 6.70
C GLY A 205 5.99 14.88 7.66
N SER A 206 6.78 15.96 7.62
CA SER A 206 7.85 16.25 8.60
C SER A 206 7.31 17.04 9.77
#